data_50206bae8671cddfdde47e47db8cd8cc
#
_entry.id   50206bae8671cddfdde47e47db8cd8cc
#
_cell.length_a   1.000
_cell.length_b   1.000
_cell.length_c   1.000
_cell.angle_alpha   90.00
_cell.angle_beta   90.00
_cell.angle_gamma   90.00
#
_symmetry.space_group_name_H-M   'P 1'
#
loop_
_entity.id
_entity.type
_entity.pdbx_description
1 polymer ?
#
loop_
_entity_poly.entity_id
_entity_poly.type
_entity_poly.pdbx_seq_one_letter_code
_entity_poly.pdbx_strand_id
1 'polypeptide(L)'
;SDVYKRQHSAYIFNPILEPIYLASLAINEAAITSGTAATEIITKPFIDSVAFMGGAGNMLALVIAIFIVSKRDDYKVIGKLGFVPALFNISEPLMFGLPVVMNPILIIPMILTTLAGLGIGALATQIGIMAHTYVLIPWTTPPVISAFLATGGDIMSGVIGLLILVVSVLIYIPFVKVMNKEGIESIEE
;
A
#
# COMPACT_ATOMS: atom_id res chain seq x y z
N SER A 1 -1.46 5.73 29.35
CA SER A 1 -2.48 5.70 28.26
C SER A 1 -1.90 6.01 26.87
N ASP A 2 -0.64 6.46 26.73
CA ASP A 2 -0.04 6.83 25.43
C ASP A 2 0.49 5.63 24.62
N VAL A 3 0.64 4.48 25.25
CA VAL A 3 1.11 3.25 24.58
C VAL A 3 0.09 2.77 23.54
N TYR A 4 -1.21 2.87 23.84
CA TYR A 4 -2.27 2.42 22.93
C TYR A 4 -2.45 3.31 21.68
N LYS A 5 -2.07 4.58 21.75
CA LYS A 5 -2.17 5.52 20.61
C LYS A 5 -1.08 5.33 19.59
N ARG A 6 -0.01 4.60 19.93
CA ARG A 6 1.15 4.34 19.05
C ARG A 6 1.17 2.92 18.46
N GLN A 7 0.19 2.07 18.81
CA GLN A 7 0.12 0.73 18.23
C GLN A 7 -0.46 0.79 16.82
N HIS A 8 0.33 0.35 15.86
CA HIS A 8 -0.11 0.14 14.50
C HIS A 8 -1.19 -0.95 14.47
N SER A 9 -2.33 -0.71 13.82
CA SER A 9 -3.44 -1.67 13.73
C SER A 9 -3.03 -3.05 13.18
N ALA A 10 -2.00 -3.09 12.35
CA ALA A 10 -1.42 -4.32 11.84
C ALA A 10 -0.97 -5.29 12.94
N TYR A 11 -0.41 -4.80 14.05
CA TYR A 11 0.03 -5.66 15.16
C TYR A 11 -1.13 -6.33 15.92
N ILE A 12 -2.35 -5.83 15.78
CA ILE A 12 -3.53 -6.42 16.41
C ILE A 12 -4.12 -7.53 15.51
N PHE A 13 -4.21 -7.29 14.21
CA PHE A 13 -4.89 -8.19 13.28
C PHE A 13 -3.94 -9.21 12.61
N ASN A 14 -2.68 -8.86 12.38
CA ASN A 14 -1.72 -9.74 11.72
C ASN A 14 -1.56 -11.10 12.42
N PRO A 15 -1.49 -11.21 13.76
CA PRO A 15 -1.39 -12.53 14.40
C PRO A 15 -2.53 -13.49 14.07
N ILE A 16 -3.70 -12.96 13.68
CA ILE A 16 -4.88 -13.74 13.30
C ILE A 16 -4.92 -13.99 11.79
N LEU A 17 -4.63 -12.96 10.99
CA LEU A 17 -4.81 -13.00 9.54
C LEU A 17 -3.60 -13.59 8.82
N GLU A 18 -2.39 -13.32 9.30
CA GLU A 18 -1.16 -13.75 8.64
C GLU A 18 -1.03 -15.28 8.51
N PRO A 19 -1.38 -16.10 9.51
CA PRO A 19 -1.40 -17.56 9.35
C PRO A 19 -2.33 -18.03 8.23
N ILE A 20 -3.48 -17.36 8.02
CA ILE A 20 -4.42 -17.69 6.95
C ILE A 20 -3.79 -17.38 5.58
N TYR A 21 -3.17 -16.21 5.44
CA TYR A 21 -2.51 -15.81 4.19
C TYR A 21 -1.28 -16.68 3.87
N LEU A 22 -0.56 -17.15 4.89
CA LEU A 22 0.57 -18.07 4.71
C LEU A 22 0.09 -19.48 4.36
N ALA A 23 -1.05 -19.93 4.88
CA ALA A 23 -1.64 -21.21 4.47
C ALA A 23 -2.03 -21.21 2.99
N SER A 24 -2.67 -20.12 2.50
CA SER A 24 -2.97 -19.94 1.07
C SER A 24 -1.69 -19.89 0.23
N LEU A 25 -0.63 -19.26 0.73
CA LEU A 25 0.67 -19.25 0.04
C LEU A 25 1.25 -20.66 -0.09
N ALA A 26 1.23 -21.45 0.99
CA ALA A 26 1.74 -22.83 0.98
C ALA A 26 0.99 -23.72 -0.03
N ILE A 27 -0.30 -23.50 -0.25
CA ILE A 27 -1.08 -24.20 -1.29
C ILE A 27 -0.53 -23.86 -2.67
N ASN A 28 -0.29 -22.58 -2.95
CA ASN A 28 0.27 -22.13 -4.23
C ASN A 28 1.70 -22.66 -4.47
N GLU A 29 2.55 -22.63 -3.44
CA GLU A 29 3.93 -23.16 -3.51
C GLU A 29 3.92 -24.67 -3.81
N ALA A 30 3.04 -25.43 -3.15
CA ALA A 30 2.89 -26.86 -3.39
C ALA A 30 2.36 -27.14 -4.80
N ALA A 31 1.40 -26.37 -5.30
CA ALA A 31 0.87 -26.48 -6.65
C ALA A 31 1.97 -26.26 -7.70
N ILE A 32 2.73 -25.18 -7.60
CA ILE A 32 3.82 -24.88 -8.53
C ILE A 32 4.91 -25.95 -8.47
N THR A 33 5.28 -26.42 -7.28
CA THR A 33 6.29 -27.47 -7.10
C THR A 33 5.86 -28.80 -7.71
N SER A 34 4.56 -29.11 -7.67
CA SER A 34 3.99 -30.33 -8.31
C SER A 34 3.70 -30.16 -9.81
N GLY A 35 3.98 -28.99 -10.40
CA GLY A 35 3.72 -28.70 -11.81
C GLY A 35 2.25 -28.42 -12.11
N THR A 36 1.44 -28.09 -11.10
CA THR A 36 0.04 -27.67 -11.27
C THR A 36 -0.11 -26.15 -11.12
N ALA A 37 -1.26 -25.61 -11.56
CA ALA A 37 -1.53 -24.19 -11.47
C ALA A 37 -1.84 -23.77 -10.02
N ALA A 38 -1.31 -22.62 -9.59
CA ALA A 38 -1.69 -21.98 -8.35
C ALA A 38 -3.15 -21.49 -8.43
N THR A 39 -3.90 -21.59 -7.33
CA THR A 39 -5.34 -21.30 -7.27
C THR A 39 -5.72 -20.20 -6.30
N GLU A 40 -4.90 -20.00 -5.25
CA GLU A 40 -5.18 -19.03 -4.19
C GLU A 40 -4.78 -17.62 -4.62
N ILE A 41 -5.74 -16.68 -4.59
CA ILE A 41 -5.49 -15.27 -4.93
C ILE A 41 -4.94 -14.52 -3.73
N ILE A 42 -5.60 -14.67 -2.57
CA ILE A 42 -5.27 -13.91 -1.36
C ILE A 42 -4.20 -14.64 -0.56
N THR A 43 -2.97 -14.28 -0.78
CA THR A 43 -1.79 -14.78 -0.05
C THR A 43 -1.07 -13.65 0.68
N LYS A 44 -0.13 -13.96 1.56
CA LYS A 44 0.68 -12.94 2.25
C LYS A 44 1.41 -12.00 1.26
N PRO A 45 2.20 -12.50 0.28
CA PRO A 45 2.87 -11.65 -0.69
C PRO A 45 1.91 -10.89 -1.63
N PHE A 46 0.70 -11.41 -1.90
CA PHE A 46 -0.32 -10.66 -2.62
C PHE A 46 -0.73 -9.41 -1.84
N ILE A 47 -1.13 -9.58 -0.57
CA ILE A 47 -1.52 -8.45 0.29
C ILE A 47 -0.39 -7.41 0.38
N ASP A 48 0.84 -7.84 0.62
CA ASP A 48 2.00 -6.94 0.76
C ASP A 48 2.29 -6.17 -0.54
N SER A 49 2.07 -6.79 -1.71
CA SER A 49 2.41 -6.18 -3.00
C SER A 49 1.33 -5.26 -3.57
N VAL A 50 0.04 -5.47 -3.25
CA VAL A 50 -1.06 -4.68 -3.86
C VAL A 50 -1.78 -3.76 -2.88
N ALA A 51 -1.77 -4.07 -1.57
CA ALA A 51 -2.52 -3.32 -0.56
C ALA A 51 -1.66 -2.36 0.26
N PHE A 52 -0.35 -2.57 0.34
CA PHE A 52 0.55 -1.85 1.24
C PHE A 52 1.74 -1.20 0.53
N MET A 53 1.51 -0.57 -0.62
CA MET A 53 2.54 0.15 -1.39
C MET A 53 3.03 1.40 -0.64
N GLY A 54 4.20 1.32 -0.03
CA GLY A 54 4.73 2.36 0.83
C GLY A 54 4.21 2.26 2.27
N GLY A 55 3.75 1.08 2.67
CA GLY A 55 3.13 0.78 3.96
C GLY A 55 1.61 0.96 3.95
N ALA A 56 1.01 0.96 5.14
CA ALA A 56 -0.44 1.01 5.30
C ALA A 56 -1.08 2.21 4.57
N GLY A 57 -2.09 1.95 3.74
CA GLY A 57 -2.81 2.98 3.00
C GLY A 57 -2.07 3.53 1.79
N ASN A 58 -1.15 2.76 1.21
CA ASN A 58 -0.39 3.16 0.02
C ASN A 58 0.30 4.52 0.17
N MET A 59 1.04 4.71 1.29
CA MET A 59 1.65 6.00 1.66
C MET A 59 2.65 6.52 0.63
N LEU A 60 3.28 5.67 -0.18
CA LEU A 60 4.11 6.12 -1.29
C LEU A 60 3.30 6.94 -2.29
N ALA A 61 2.04 6.55 -2.56
CA ALA A 61 1.15 7.31 -3.44
C ALA A 61 0.76 8.67 -2.83
N LEU A 62 0.56 8.74 -1.51
CA LEU A 62 0.33 10.02 -0.81
C LEU A 62 1.52 10.97 -0.99
N VAL A 63 2.75 10.48 -0.80
CA VAL A 63 3.96 11.31 -0.96
C VAL A 63 4.08 11.83 -2.39
N ILE A 64 3.85 10.97 -3.39
CA ILE A 64 3.86 11.38 -4.79
C ILE A 64 2.78 12.44 -5.05
N ALA A 65 1.57 12.26 -4.55
CA ALA A 65 0.49 13.23 -4.66
C ALA A 65 0.85 14.57 -4.00
N ILE A 66 1.49 14.55 -2.82
CA ILE A 66 1.99 15.76 -2.15
C ILE A 66 3.00 16.50 -3.03
N PHE A 67 3.96 15.81 -3.63
CA PHE A 67 4.95 16.45 -4.49
C PHE A 67 4.34 17.05 -5.76
N ILE A 68 3.26 16.45 -6.30
CA ILE A 68 2.59 16.93 -7.51
C ILE A 68 1.70 18.14 -7.22
N VAL A 69 0.88 18.10 -6.15
CA VAL A 69 -0.22 19.08 -5.99
C VAL A 69 -0.19 19.87 -4.69
N SER A 70 0.67 19.53 -3.70
CA SER A 70 0.70 20.29 -2.45
C SER A 70 1.34 21.66 -2.65
N LYS A 71 0.67 22.70 -2.10
CA LYS A 71 1.19 24.05 -2.00
C LYS A 71 1.82 24.33 -0.65
N ARG A 72 1.66 23.43 0.32
CA ARG A 72 2.14 23.58 1.69
C ARG A 72 3.58 23.04 1.79
N ASP A 73 4.48 23.87 2.26
CA ASP A 73 5.89 23.52 2.39
C ASP A 73 6.15 22.57 3.57
N ASP A 74 5.36 22.65 4.66
CA ASP A 74 5.41 21.70 5.77
C ASP A 74 5.11 20.26 5.30
N TYR A 75 4.09 20.08 4.46
CA TYR A 75 3.76 18.76 3.90
C TYR A 75 4.84 18.23 2.96
N LYS A 76 5.45 19.12 2.16
CA LYS A 76 6.57 18.74 1.29
C LYS A 76 7.82 18.32 2.09
N VAL A 77 8.07 18.98 3.23
CA VAL A 77 9.18 18.60 4.12
C VAL A 77 8.94 17.21 4.70
N ILE A 78 7.74 16.93 5.21
CA ILE A 78 7.38 15.63 5.73
C ILE A 78 7.43 14.57 4.61
N GLY A 79 6.92 14.91 3.42
CA GLY A 79 7.02 14.05 2.24
C GLY A 79 8.45 13.68 1.87
N LYS A 80 9.39 14.64 1.92
CA LYS A 80 10.82 14.37 1.67
C LYS A 80 11.42 13.44 2.72
N LEU A 81 11.09 13.63 4.00
CA LEU A 81 11.55 12.77 5.09
C LEU A 81 10.98 11.35 5.01
N GLY A 82 9.71 11.23 4.60
CA GLY A 82 9.00 9.96 4.50
C GLY A 82 9.19 9.22 3.18
N PHE A 83 9.73 9.85 2.12
CA PHE A 83 9.81 9.25 0.79
C PHE A 83 10.69 7.99 0.77
N VAL A 84 11.92 8.08 1.27
CA VAL A 84 12.83 6.94 1.29
C VAL A 84 12.30 5.80 2.15
N PRO A 85 11.84 6.01 3.40
CA PRO A 85 11.12 4.97 4.16
C PRO A 85 9.95 4.35 3.41
N ALA A 86 9.09 5.16 2.76
CA ALA A 86 7.95 4.66 2.01
C ALA A 86 8.34 3.77 0.81
N LEU A 87 9.50 3.98 0.19
CA LEU A 87 10.02 3.05 -0.82
C LEU A 87 10.26 1.64 -0.27
N PHE A 88 10.47 1.51 1.04
CA PHE A 88 10.65 0.24 1.73
C PHE A 88 9.44 -0.14 2.60
N ASN A 89 8.27 0.38 2.27
CA ASN A 89 6.98 0.11 2.92
C ASN A 89 6.93 0.55 4.41
N ILE A 90 7.79 1.48 4.82
CA ILE A 90 7.80 2.07 6.17
C ILE A 90 6.97 3.36 6.14
N SER A 91 5.76 3.30 6.67
CA SER A 91 4.76 4.39 6.61
C SER A 91 4.78 5.32 7.83
N GLU A 92 5.41 4.94 8.92
CA GLU A 92 5.36 5.63 10.21
C GLU A 92 5.75 7.12 10.14
N PRO A 93 6.83 7.53 9.43
CA PRO A 93 7.19 8.94 9.33
C PRO A 93 6.10 9.80 8.70
N LEU A 94 5.37 9.25 7.73
CA LEU A 94 4.25 9.92 7.06
C LEU A 94 3.00 9.88 7.91
N MET A 95 2.69 8.73 8.49
CA MET A 95 1.48 8.51 9.29
C MET A 95 1.44 9.41 10.52
N PHE A 96 2.58 9.62 11.17
CA PHE A 96 2.68 10.49 12.34
C PHE A 96 3.00 11.94 11.98
N GLY A 97 3.79 12.18 10.94
CA GLY A 97 4.15 13.53 10.49
C GLY A 97 2.96 14.31 9.90
N LEU A 98 2.08 13.62 9.17
CA LEU A 98 0.87 14.20 8.59
C LEU A 98 -0.40 13.96 9.42
N PRO A 99 -0.33 13.56 10.68
CA PRO A 99 -1.30 12.87 11.53
C PRO A 99 -2.46 12.19 10.79
N VAL A 100 -2.12 11.32 9.83
CA VAL A 100 -3.07 10.71 8.88
C VAL A 100 -4.25 10.06 9.59
N VAL A 101 -4.00 9.31 10.66
CA VAL A 101 -5.04 8.58 11.40
C VAL A 101 -6.02 9.51 12.12
N MET A 102 -5.60 10.73 12.46
CA MET A 102 -6.43 11.72 13.13
C MET A 102 -7.04 12.75 12.15
N ASN A 103 -6.68 12.68 10.87
CA ASN A 103 -7.18 13.57 9.84
C ASN A 103 -8.24 12.86 8.98
N PRO A 104 -9.53 13.22 9.11
CA PRO A 104 -10.61 12.58 8.36
C PRO A 104 -10.44 12.70 6.84
N ILE A 105 -9.75 13.74 6.35
CA ILE A 105 -9.48 13.95 4.93
C ILE A 105 -8.49 12.91 4.41
N LEU A 106 -7.51 12.48 5.20
CA LEU A 106 -6.50 11.52 4.79
C LEU A 106 -6.89 10.06 5.06
N ILE A 107 -7.73 9.80 6.08
CA ILE A 107 -8.17 8.43 6.39
C ILE A 107 -9.06 7.86 5.28
N ILE A 108 -9.86 8.70 4.62
CA ILE A 108 -10.73 8.27 3.51
C ILE A 108 -9.90 7.74 2.34
N PRO A 109 -8.96 8.50 1.73
CA PRO A 109 -8.15 7.98 0.62
C PRO A 109 -7.23 6.83 1.06
N MET A 110 -6.79 6.78 2.31
CA MET A 110 -6.04 5.65 2.86
C MET A 110 -6.81 4.34 2.74
N ILE A 111 -8.09 4.33 3.10
CA ILE A 111 -8.97 3.16 2.97
C ILE A 111 -9.27 2.88 1.48
N LEU A 112 -9.60 3.90 0.71
CA LEU A 112 -9.95 3.75 -0.70
C LEU A 112 -8.81 3.19 -1.54
N THR A 113 -7.56 3.63 -1.32
CA THR A 113 -6.40 3.14 -2.06
C THR A 113 -6.08 1.69 -1.73
N THR A 114 -6.23 1.28 -0.46
CA THR A 114 -6.07 -0.12 -0.05
C THR A 114 -7.14 -1.01 -0.71
N LEU A 115 -8.40 -0.60 -0.68
CA LEU A 115 -9.49 -1.34 -1.32
C LEU A 115 -9.34 -1.38 -2.85
N ALA A 116 -8.92 -0.28 -3.47
CA ALA A 116 -8.65 -0.22 -4.91
C ALA A 116 -7.51 -1.16 -5.30
N GLY A 117 -6.40 -1.18 -4.52
CA GLY A 117 -5.28 -2.08 -4.74
C GLY A 117 -5.69 -3.54 -4.67
N LEU A 118 -6.41 -3.93 -3.61
CA LEU A 118 -6.95 -5.29 -3.45
C LEU A 118 -7.90 -5.66 -4.59
N GLY A 119 -8.82 -4.76 -4.95
CA GLY A 119 -9.79 -5.01 -6.01
C GLY A 119 -9.14 -5.18 -7.38
N ILE A 120 -8.25 -4.26 -7.75
CA ILE A 120 -7.53 -4.32 -9.05
C ILE A 120 -6.64 -5.58 -9.09
N GLY A 121 -5.86 -5.86 -8.04
CA GLY A 121 -5.01 -7.03 -7.96
C GLY A 121 -5.80 -8.34 -8.06
N ALA A 122 -6.88 -8.47 -7.27
CA ALA A 122 -7.72 -9.67 -7.28
C ALA A 122 -8.40 -9.89 -8.64
N LEU A 123 -8.97 -8.83 -9.24
CA LEU A 123 -9.58 -8.91 -10.56
C LEU A 123 -8.54 -9.28 -11.63
N ALA A 124 -7.36 -8.63 -11.61
CA ALA A 124 -6.28 -8.92 -12.56
C ALA A 124 -5.81 -10.37 -12.46
N THR A 125 -5.72 -10.92 -11.24
CA THR A 125 -5.36 -12.32 -11.02
C THR A 125 -6.47 -13.26 -11.49
N GLN A 126 -7.73 -12.94 -11.18
CA GLN A 126 -8.88 -13.77 -11.55
C GLN A 126 -9.07 -13.90 -13.07
N ILE A 127 -8.81 -12.82 -13.82
CA ILE A 127 -8.87 -12.84 -15.30
C ILE A 127 -7.58 -13.30 -15.98
N GLY A 128 -6.56 -13.66 -15.18
CA GLY A 128 -5.31 -14.24 -15.68
C GLY A 128 -4.31 -13.23 -16.27
N ILE A 129 -4.49 -11.91 -16.02
CA ILE A 129 -3.52 -10.87 -16.43
C ILE A 129 -2.36 -10.82 -15.45
N MET A 130 -2.63 -10.91 -14.15
CA MET A 130 -1.64 -11.02 -13.10
C MET A 130 -1.49 -12.48 -12.69
N ALA A 131 -0.27 -12.98 -12.61
CA ALA A 131 -0.02 -14.34 -12.12
C ALA A 131 -0.35 -14.46 -10.62
N HIS A 132 -0.68 -15.68 -10.17
CA HIS A 132 -0.84 -15.95 -8.75
C HIS A 132 0.49 -15.81 -8.03
N THR A 133 0.45 -15.27 -6.83
CA THR A 133 1.64 -15.14 -5.99
C THR A 133 1.95 -16.44 -5.29
N TYR A 134 3.21 -16.90 -5.37
CA TYR A 134 3.68 -18.14 -4.75
C TYR A 134 5.08 -18.00 -4.15
N VAL A 135 5.73 -16.83 -4.28
CA VAL A 135 7.04 -16.57 -3.70
C VAL A 135 6.90 -15.67 -2.48
N LEU A 136 7.35 -16.13 -1.32
CA LEU A 136 7.41 -15.31 -0.13
C LEU A 136 8.51 -14.26 -0.29
N ILE A 137 8.14 -13.00 -0.22
CA ILE A 137 9.06 -11.86 -0.33
C ILE A 137 9.12 -11.10 1.00
N PRO A 138 10.24 -10.44 1.33
CA PRO A 138 10.29 -9.51 2.45
C PRO A 138 9.27 -8.39 2.26
N TRP A 139 8.51 -8.05 3.31
CA TRP A 139 7.51 -6.96 3.26
C TRP A 139 8.12 -5.59 2.93
N THR A 140 9.43 -5.42 3.18
CA THR A 140 10.20 -4.21 2.83
C THR A 140 10.59 -4.12 1.36
N THR A 141 10.19 -5.08 0.52
CA THR A 141 10.47 -5.04 -0.92
C THR A 141 9.78 -3.82 -1.54
N PRO A 142 10.49 -3.00 -2.34
CA PRO A 142 9.90 -1.81 -2.95
C PRO A 142 8.63 -2.12 -3.76
N PRO A 143 7.61 -1.24 -3.69
CA PRO A 143 6.38 -1.37 -4.49
C PRO A 143 6.68 -1.58 -5.98
N VAL A 144 5.76 -2.22 -6.70
CA VAL A 144 5.90 -2.63 -8.10
C VAL A 144 6.86 -3.82 -8.27
N ILE A 145 8.11 -3.74 -7.75
CA ILE A 145 9.06 -4.86 -7.77
C ILE A 145 8.54 -6.02 -6.92
N SER A 146 7.83 -5.71 -5.82
CA SER A 146 7.22 -6.72 -4.96
C SER A 146 6.24 -7.62 -5.71
N ALA A 147 5.34 -7.05 -6.53
CA ALA A 147 4.39 -7.82 -7.32
C ALA A 147 5.09 -8.71 -8.37
N PHE A 148 6.12 -8.19 -9.04
CA PHE A 148 6.94 -8.94 -9.98
C PHE A 148 7.64 -10.13 -9.30
N LEU A 149 8.29 -9.91 -8.16
CA LEU A 149 9.01 -10.98 -7.45
C LEU A 149 8.06 -12.01 -6.81
N ALA A 150 6.94 -11.57 -6.23
CA ALA A 150 5.96 -12.44 -5.58
C ALA A 150 5.32 -13.47 -6.52
N THR A 151 5.31 -13.16 -7.81
CA THR A 151 4.78 -14.02 -8.89
C THR A 151 5.86 -14.80 -9.64
N GLY A 152 7.09 -14.81 -9.11
CA GLY A 152 8.22 -15.54 -9.72
C GLY A 152 8.78 -14.89 -10.99
N GLY A 153 8.61 -13.57 -11.15
CA GLY A 153 9.16 -12.80 -12.27
C GLY A 153 8.17 -12.51 -13.39
N ASP A 154 6.86 -12.54 -13.12
CA ASP A 154 5.86 -12.16 -14.11
C ASP A 154 5.84 -10.63 -14.33
N ILE A 155 6.17 -10.20 -15.54
CA ILE A 155 6.25 -8.78 -15.92
C ILE A 155 4.87 -8.11 -15.81
N MET A 156 3.80 -8.80 -16.18
CA MET A 156 2.45 -8.22 -16.12
C MET A 156 2.01 -7.94 -14.68
N SER A 157 2.43 -8.75 -13.73
CA SER A 157 2.23 -8.48 -12.30
C SER A 157 2.92 -7.18 -11.85
N GLY A 158 4.13 -6.91 -12.35
CA GLY A 158 4.80 -5.61 -12.13
C GLY A 158 4.04 -4.44 -12.76
N VAL A 159 3.50 -4.62 -13.96
CA VAL A 159 2.67 -3.59 -14.65
C VAL A 159 1.38 -3.32 -13.87
N ILE A 160 0.72 -4.36 -13.35
CA ILE A 160 -0.46 -4.20 -12.48
C ILE A 160 -0.09 -3.48 -11.17
N GLY A 161 1.06 -3.80 -10.57
CA GLY A 161 1.57 -3.06 -9.41
C GLY A 161 1.76 -1.57 -9.70
N LEU A 162 2.35 -1.22 -10.85
CA LEU A 162 2.49 0.16 -11.29
C LEU A 162 1.12 0.84 -11.53
N LEU A 163 0.18 0.14 -12.15
CA LEU A 163 -1.19 0.64 -12.34
C LEU A 163 -1.86 0.95 -11.01
N ILE A 164 -1.76 0.06 -10.02
CA ILE A 164 -2.30 0.28 -8.67
C ILE A 164 -1.67 1.51 -8.02
N LEU A 165 -0.35 1.70 -8.15
CA LEU A 165 0.33 2.88 -7.63
C LEU A 165 -0.21 4.16 -8.27
N VAL A 166 -0.36 4.19 -9.60
CA VAL A 166 -0.90 5.35 -10.33
C VAL A 166 -2.34 5.64 -9.90
N VAL A 167 -3.19 4.63 -9.83
CA VAL A 167 -4.58 4.78 -9.35
C VAL A 167 -4.61 5.33 -7.92
N SER A 168 -3.74 4.83 -7.05
CA SER A 168 -3.63 5.31 -5.66
C SER A 168 -3.21 6.79 -5.62
N VAL A 169 -2.26 7.22 -6.47
CA VAL A 169 -1.89 8.64 -6.59
C VAL A 169 -3.07 9.49 -7.03
N LEU A 170 -3.81 9.03 -8.04
CA LEU A 170 -5.00 9.75 -8.53
C LEU A 170 -6.09 9.88 -7.45
N ILE A 171 -6.28 8.85 -6.62
CA ILE A 171 -7.20 8.89 -5.48
C ILE A 171 -6.74 9.93 -4.44
N TYR A 172 -5.44 10.01 -4.12
CA TYR A 172 -4.92 10.97 -3.12
C TYR A 172 -4.96 12.42 -3.58
N ILE A 173 -4.81 12.71 -4.89
CA ILE A 173 -4.73 14.07 -5.43
C ILE A 173 -5.88 15.00 -4.98
N PRO A 174 -7.16 14.64 -5.07
CA PRO A 174 -8.25 15.51 -4.66
C PRO A 174 -8.20 15.83 -3.15
N PHE A 175 -7.84 14.87 -2.32
CA PHE A 175 -7.76 15.06 -0.87
C PHE A 175 -6.58 15.95 -0.47
N VAL A 176 -5.42 15.80 -1.09
CA VAL A 176 -4.27 16.71 -0.89
C VAL A 176 -4.61 18.13 -1.34
N LYS A 177 -5.43 18.32 -2.40
CA LYS A 177 -5.92 19.64 -2.80
C LYS A 177 -6.86 20.26 -1.76
N VAL A 178 -7.70 19.47 -1.10
CA VAL A 178 -8.57 19.95 0.00
C VAL A 178 -7.70 20.39 1.19
N MET A 179 -6.71 19.62 1.57
CA MET A 179 -5.78 19.97 2.65
C MET A 179 -5.01 21.28 2.40
N ASN A 180 -4.76 21.63 1.13
CA ASN A 180 -4.15 22.91 0.79
C ASN A 180 -5.05 24.11 1.15
N LYS A 181 -6.38 23.96 1.15
CA LYS A 181 -7.34 25.01 1.46
C LYS A 181 -7.46 25.24 2.96
N GLU A 182 -7.56 24.18 3.75
CA GLU A 182 -7.69 24.26 5.22
C GLU A 182 -6.51 24.99 5.88
N GLY A 183 -5.30 24.84 5.34
CA GLY A 183 -4.11 25.54 5.85
C GLY A 183 -4.09 27.05 5.57
N ILE A 184 -4.92 27.56 4.68
CA ILE A 184 -5.01 28.99 4.36
C ILE A 184 -6.00 29.67 5.32
N GLU A 185 -7.11 29.00 5.65
CA GLU A 185 -8.12 29.54 6.58
C GLU A 185 -7.59 29.69 8.01
N SER A 186 -6.70 28.79 8.46
CA SER A 186 -6.08 28.87 9.80
C SER A 186 -4.99 29.95 9.97
N ILE A 187 -4.63 30.67 8.91
CA ILE A 187 -3.64 31.77 8.94
C ILE A 187 -4.36 33.13 8.91
N GLU A 188 -5.63 33.17 8.51
CA GLU A 188 -6.45 34.38 8.41
C GLU A 188 -7.33 34.64 9.66
N GLU A 189 -7.37 33.69 10.63
CA GLU A 189 -7.95 33.83 11.97
C GLU A 189 -6.85 34.15 13.01
#